data_43748d79d9050b5947f61f33339dddcc
#
_entry.id   43748d79d9050b5947f61f33339dddcc
#
_cell.length_a   1.000
_cell.length_b   1.000
_cell.length_c   1.000
_cell.angle_alpha   90.00
_cell.angle_beta   90.00
_cell.angle_gamma   90.00
#
_symmetry.space_group_name_H-M   'P 1'
#
loop_
_entity.id
_entity.type
_entity.pdbx_description
1 polymer ?
#
loop_
_entity_poly.entity_id
_entity_poly.type
_entity_poly.pdbx_seq_one_letter_code
_entity_poly.pdbx_strand_id
1 'polypeptide(L)'
;MSIRIPHLPLGFLVFLLCLKAAIAVAEQAQKPLVIFAAASLKDALEEVVALHAAAHEGPPVLISLASSGALARQIQFGAPADLIISANRAWVSLLEKEGLIKRARPAFSNQLVVASSVEPEQNIDFTRRETFKAALADGYLAVGQVSSVPAGLYAHQALTYFDLWSDLAPQILQVDHVRAALRLAQVNEARLAIVYASDLVAQTTVHKVALVPEEAHEPIIYTIGLLSQNSTQAAETFADFLISKPALEIFYHFRFTPLR
;
A
#
# COMPACT_ATOMS: atom_id res chain seq x y z
N MET A 1 -56.89 45.76 25.84
CA MET A 1 -56.61 44.77 24.74
C MET A 1 -55.49 43.85 25.23
N SER A 2 -55.84 42.70 25.84
CA SER A 2 -54.86 41.80 26.46
C SER A 2 -54.35 40.81 25.43
N ILE A 3 -53.07 40.86 25.16
CA ILE A 3 -52.38 39.91 24.26
C ILE A 3 -52.16 38.61 25.03
N ARG A 4 -52.87 37.52 24.65
CA ARG A 4 -52.60 36.18 25.15
C ARG A 4 -51.40 35.60 24.39
N ILE A 5 -50.30 35.39 25.11
CA ILE A 5 -49.14 34.64 24.60
C ILE A 5 -49.52 33.14 24.63
N PRO A 6 -49.47 32.43 23.53
CA PRO A 6 -49.73 30.99 23.50
C PRO A 6 -48.65 30.25 24.28
N HIS A 7 -49.03 29.46 25.30
CA HIS A 7 -48.10 28.55 26.00
C HIS A 7 -47.74 27.41 25.05
N LEU A 8 -46.51 27.36 24.62
CA LEU A 8 -45.97 26.22 23.89
C LEU A 8 -46.01 24.97 24.81
N PRO A 9 -46.59 23.83 24.38
CA PRO A 9 -46.67 22.65 25.25
C PRO A 9 -45.24 22.14 25.55
N LEU A 10 -45.03 21.80 26.83
CA LEU A 10 -43.72 21.31 27.35
C LEU A 10 -43.12 20.19 26.51
N GLY A 11 -43.95 19.32 25.89
CA GLY A 11 -43.52 18.28 24.96
C GLY A 11 -42.86 18.78 23.67
N PHE A 12 -43.27 19.97 23.18
CA PHE A 12 -42.67 20.57 21.99
C PHE A 12 -41.28 21.13 22.29
N LEU A 13 -41.07 21.64 23.49
CA LEU A 13 -39.76 22.13 23.95
C LEU A 13 -38.75 20.98 24.13
N VAL A 14 -39.22 19.85 24.72
CA VAL A 14 -38.41 18.63 24.89
C VAL A 14 -38.05 18.03 23.54
N PHE A 15 -38.98 17.98 22.56
CA PHE A 15 -38.74 17.48 21.22
C PHE A 15 -37.70 18.34 20.46
N LEU A 16 -37.79 19.68 20.60
CA LEU A 16 -36.79 20.59 19.99
C LEU A 16 -35.42 20.46 20.63
N LEU A 17 -35.31 20.19 21.93
CA LEU A 17 -34.05 19.94 22.64
C LEU A 17 -33.41 18.60 22.17
N CYS A 18 -34.22 17.55 22.06
CA CYS A 18 -33.76 16.25 21.56
C CYS A 18 -33.31 16.32 20.09
N LEU A 19 -34.00 17.10 19.25
CA LEU A 19 -33.63 17.31 17.85
C LEU A 19 -32.32 18.08 17.74
N LYS A 20 -32.10 19.12 18.57
CA LYS A 20 -30.81 19.85 18.62
C LYS A 20 -29.66 18.97 19.13
N ALA A 21 -29.89 18.11 20.12
CA ALA A 21 -28.89 17.16 20.60
C ALA A 21 -28.53 16.11 19.54
N ALA A 22 -29.53 15.60 18.81
CA ALA A 22 -29.30 14.66 17.70
C ALA A 22 -28.51 15.30 16.51
N ILE A 23 -28.79 16.57 16.20
CA ILE A 23 -28.06 17.32 15.18
C ILE A 23 -26.61 17.60 15.64
N ALA A 24 -26.40 17.96 16.92
CA ALA A 24 -25.07 18.19 17.47
C ALA A 24 -24.19 16.92 17.50
N VAL A 25 -24.81 15.73 17.71
CA VAL A 25 -24.09 14.44 17.62
C VAL A 25 -23.74 14.08 16.17
N ALA A 26 -24.60 14.43 15.21
CA ALA A 26 -24.33 14.21 13.78
C ALA A 26 -23.23 15.16 13.21
N GLU A 27 -23.05 16.34 13.81
CA GLU A 27 -22.10 17.36 13.37
C GLU A 27 -20.64 17.08 13.83
N GLN A 28 -20.43 16.07 14.68
CA GLN A 28 -19.10 15.65 15.16
C GLN A 28 -18.51 14.43 14.43
N ALA A 29 -19.05 14.00 13.31
CA ALA A 29 -18.39 13.01 12.48
C ALA A 29 -17.10 13.61 11.90
N GLN A 30 -15.96 13.33 12.55
CA GLN A 30 -14.65 13.78 12.10
C GLN A 30 -14.41 13.28 10.68
N LYS A 31 -13.96 14.16 9.78
CA LYS A 31 -13.58 13.77 8.40
C LYS A 31 -12.58 12.63 8.46
N PRO A 32 -12.81 11.51 7.76
CA PRO A 32 -11.89 10.40 7.76
C PRO A 32 -10.49 10.81 7.32
N LEU A 33 -9.47 10.19 7.89
CA LEU A 33 -8.09 10.26 7.44
C LEU A 33 -7.93 9.30 6.25
N VAL A 34 -7.60 9.83 5.07
CA VAL A 34 -7.48 9.06 3.83
C VAL A 34 -6.02 8.76 3.52
N ILE A 35 -5.68 7.49 3.51
CA ILE A 35 -4.32 7.00 3.23
C ILE A 35 -4.29 6.29 1.88
N PHE A 36 -3.45 6.78 0.97
CA PHE A 36 -3.13 6.11 -0.27
C PHE A 36 -1.88 5.25 -0.05
N ALA A 37 -2.01 3.93 -0.13
CA ALA A 37 -0.92 3.01 0.20
C ALA A 37 -0.64 2.01 -0.91
N ALA A 38 0.64 1.72 -1.15
CA ALA A 38 1.05 0.64 -2.04
C ALA A 38 0.38 -0.68 -1.62
N ALA A 39 -0.16 -1.43 -2.59
CA ALA A 39 -0.96 -2.63 -2.35
C ALA A 39 -0.25 -3.72 -1.51
N SER A 40 1.08 -3.76 -1.54
CA SER A 40 1.91 -4.65 -0.70
C SER A 40 1.81 -4.37 0.80
N LEU A 41 1.32 -3.19 1.19
CA LEU A 41 1.18 -2.80 2.60
C LEU A 41 -0.11 -3.30 3.24
N LYS A 42 -1.05 -3.85 2.46
CA LYS A 42 -2.42 -4.15 2.90
C LYS A 42 -2.46 -4.75 4.32
N ASP A 43 -1.90 -5.92 4.48
CA ASP A 43 -2.08 -6.70 5.72
C ASP A 43 -1.39 -6.01 6.92
N ALA A 44 -0.15 -5.54 6.74
CA ALA A 44 0.57 -4.81 7.78
C ALA A 44 -0.09 -3.48 8.15
N LEU A 45 -0.57 -2.73 7.16
CA LEU A 45 -1.18 -1.41 7.41
C LEU A 45 -2.55 -1.54 8.08
N GLU A 46 -3.32 -2.58 7.78
CA GLU A 46 -4.58 -2.88 8.46
C GLU A 46 -4.35 -3.15 9.97
N GLU A 47 -3.29 -3.91 10.33
CA GLU A 47 -2.93 -4.12 11.74
C GLU A 47 -2.42 -2.83 12.41
N VAL A 48 -1.61 -2.03 11.72
CA VAL A 48 -1.13 -0.74 12.24
C VAL A 48 -2.29 0.22 12.49
N VAL A 49 -3.27 0.29 11.57
CA VAL A 49 -4.47 1.12 11.74
C VAL A 49 -5.29 0.65 12.94
N ALA A 50 -5.48 -0.66 13.10
CA ALA A 50 -6.18 -1.22 14.25
C ALA A 50 -5.47 -0.89 15.58
N LEU A 51 -4.14 -1.00 15.61
CA LEU A 51 -3.34 -0.64 16.78
C LEU A 51 -3.43 0.85 17.09
N HIS A 52 -3.37 1.72 16.07
CA HIS A 52 -3.52 3.16 16.24
C HIS A 52 -4.89 3.52 16.83
N ALA A 53 -5.95 2.95 16.25
CA ALA A 53 -7.33 3.21 16.72
C ALA A 53 -7.59 2.74 18.16
N ALA A 54 -6.90 1.69 18.61
CA ALA A 54 -6.98 1.22 20.00
C ALA A 54 -6.25 2.14 21.01
N ALA A 55 -5.23 2.89 20.54
CA ALA A 55 -4.37 3.71 21.40
C ALA A 55 -4.69 5.23 21.34
N HIS A 56 -5.42 5.68 20.32
CA HIS A 56 -5.65 7.10 20.06
C HIS A 56 -7.11 7.36 19.67
N GLU A 57 -7.70 8.38 20.29
CA GLU A 57 -8.95 8.93 19.80
C GLU A 57 -8.68 9.78 18.55
N GLY A 58 -9.55 9.65 17.53
CA GLY A 58 -9.38 10.40 16.29
C GLY A 58 -10.34 9.98 15.17
N PRO A 59 -10.20 10.56 13.98
CA PRO A 59 -11.02 10.20 12.85
C PRO A 59 -10.75 8.75 12.40
N PRO A 60 -11.76 8.08 11.81
CA PRO A 60 -11.56 6.78 11.21
C PRO A 60 -10.53 6.88 10.05
N VAL A 61 -9.71 5.84 9.90
CA VAL A 61 -8.71 5.76 8.82
C VAL A 61 -9.28 4.97 7.66
N LEU A 62 -9.26 5.56 6.47
CA LEU A 62 -9.64 4.92 5.21
C LEU A 62 -8.39 4.65 4.38
N ILE A 63 -8.18 3.40 4.00
CA ILE A 63 -7.04 2.97 3.18
C ILE A 63 -7.50 2.76 1.74
N SER A 64 -6.85 3.43 0.79
CA SER A 64 -6.98 3.17 -0.64
C SER A 64 -5.73 2.47 -1.14
N LEU A 65 -5.88 1.26 -1.65
CA LEU A 65 -4.77 0.40 -2.08
C LEU A 65 -4.69 0.31 -3.61
N ALA A 66 -3.53 0.65 -4.15
CA ALA A 66 -3.23 0.50 -5.59
C ALA A 66 -1.70 0.44 -5.82
N SER A 67 -1.26 0.50 -7.08
CA SER A 67 0.15 0.73 -7.37
C SER A 67 0.56 2.16 -6.99
N SER A 68 1.81 2.34 -6.54
CA SER A 68 2.33 3.65 -6.14
C SER A 68 2.22 4.70 -7.26
N GLY A 69 2.44 4.30 -8.52
CA GLY A 69 2.30 5.19 -9.66
C GLY A 69 0.84 5.58 -9.94
N ALA A 70 -0.12 4.67 -9.77
CA ALA A 70 -1.54 5.01 -9.90
C ALA A 70 -1.99 5.98 -8.82
N LEU A 71 -1.58 5.74 -7.56
CA LEU A 71 -1.90 6.63 -6.42
C LEU A 71 -1.27 8.01 -6.60
N ALA A 72 -0.01 8.09 -7.02
CA ALA A 72 0.65 9.37 -7.31
C ALA A 72 -0.09 10.16 -8.38
N ARG A 73 -0.50 9.52 -9.48
CA ARG A 73 -1.31 10.17 -10.51
C ARG A 73 -2.67 10.64 -10.00
N GLN A 74 -3.35 9.85 -9.17
CA GLN A 74 -4.61 10.27 -8.54
C GLN A 74 -4.42 11.54 -7.70
N ILE A 75 -3.32 11.66 -6.95
CA ILE A 75 -2.97 12.85 -6.17
C ILE A 75 -2.71 14.05 -7.10
N GLN A 76 -1.98 13.85 -8.20
CA GLN A 76 -1.75 14.91 -9.22
C GLN A 76 -3.07 15.44 -9.79
N PHE A 77 -4.09 14.59 -9.94
CA PHE A 77 -5.43 14.97 -10.38
C PHE A 77 -6.36 15.45 -9.25
N GLY A 78 -5.83 15.70 -8.06
CA GLY A 78 -6.57 16.29 -6.94
C GLY A 78 -7.35 15.30 -6.08
N ALA A 79 -7.02 14.02 -6.09
CA ALA A 79 -7.65 13.06 -5.18
C ALA A 79 -7.38 13.44 -3.71
N PRO A 80 -8.39 13.34 -2.82
CA PRO A 80 -8.32 13.88 -1.46
C PRO A 80 -7.60 12.93 -0.49
N ALA A 81 -6.32 12.64 -0.75
CA ALA A 81 -5.48 11.90 0.18
C ALA A 81 -4.86 12.82 1.23
N ASP A 82 -4.69 12.34 2.45
CA ASP A 82 -3.94 12.99 3.53
C ASP A 82 -2.49 12.49 3.56
N LEU A 83 -2.29 11.20 3.29
CA LEU A 83 -0.99 10.53 3.26
C LEU A 83 -0.86 9.67 2.00
N ILE A 84 0.37 9.55 1.49
CA ILE A 84 0.77 8.50 0.55
C ILE A 84 1.88 7.65 1.17
N ILE A 85 1.78 6.31 1.03
CA ILE A 85 2.87 5.39 1.39
C ILE A 85 3.25 4.62 0.11
N SER A 86 4.33 5.06 -0.51
CA SER A 86 4.81 4.55 -1.79
C SER A 86 5.91 3.52 -1.61
N ALA A 87 5.87 2.42 -2.37
CA ALA A 87 6.91 1.40 -2.44
C ALA A 87 8.10 1.78 -3.34
N ASN A 88 8.11 3.01 -3.86
CA ASN A 88 9.23 3.56 -4.61
C ASN A 88 9.32 5.07 -4.37
N ARG A 89 10.53 5.52 -3.99
CA ARG A 89 10.80 6.92 -3.63
C ARG A 89 10.52 7.90 -4.78
N ALA A 90 10.76 7.49 -6.03
CA ALA A 90 10.64 8.38 -7.18
C ALA A 90 9.22 8.96 -7.31
N TRP A 91 8.17 8.20 -7.00
CA TRP A 91 6.79 8.69 -7.04
C TRP A 91 6.53 9.78 -5.99
N VAL A 92 7.07 9.64 -4.78
CA VAL A 92 6.95 10.69 -3.75
C VAL A 92 7.77 11.92 -4.16
N SER A 93 8.99 11.72 -4.67
CA SER A 93 9.85 12.82 -5.15
C SER A 93 9.23 13.58 -6.33
N LEU A 94 8.45 12.92 -7.18
CA LEU A 94 7.67 13.59 -8.22
C LEU A 94 6.63 14.54 -7.60
N LEU A 95 5.85 14.05 -6.64
CA LEU A 95 4.85 14.86 -5.93
C LEU A 95 5.48 16.00 -5.10
N GLU A 96 6.69 15.78 -4.54
CA GLU A 96 7.46 16.83 -3.85
C GLU A 96 7.82 17.97 -4.80
N LYS A 97 8.31 17.65 -6.00
CA LYS A 97 8.66 18.66 -7.03
C LYS A 97 7.45 19.48 -7.48
N GLU A 98 6.26 18.91 -7.41
CA GLU A 98 5.01 19.58 -7.74
C GLU A 98 4.39 20.34 -6.55
N GLY A 99 5.06 20.35 -5.38
CA GLY A 99 4.59 21.05 -4.18
C GLY A 99 3.40 20.36 -3.48
N LEU A 100 3.08 19.10 -3.86
CA LEU A 100 1.95 18.36 -3.32
C LEU A 100 2.27 17.64 -2.00
N ILE A 101 3.55 17.51 -1.65
CA ILE A 101 4.04 16.89 -0.40
C ILE A 101 4.59 17.96 0.53
N LYS A 102 4.08 18.02 1.76
CA LYS A 102 4.58 18.88 2.84
C LYS A 102 5.83 18.30 3.51
N ARG A 103 5.83 16.98 3.71
CA ARG A 103 6.93 16.24 4.36
C ARG A 103 6.99 14.83 3.80
N ALA A 104 8.18 14.38 3.42
CA ALA A 104 8.41 12.99 3.05
C ALA A 104 9.45 12.36 3.95
N ARG A 105 9.27 11.06 4.26
CA ARG A 105 10.19 10.30 5.11
C ARG A 105 10.31 8.87 4.60
N PRO A 106 11.52 8.38 4.26
CA PRO A 106 11.81 6.97 4.11
C PRO A 106 11.53 6.24 5.44
N ALA A 107 10.86 5.09 5.38
CA ALA A 107 10.42 4.39 6.59
C ALA A 107 10.97 2.97 6.71
N PHE A 108 10.85 2.18 5.65
CA PHE A 108 11.26 0.78 5.63
C PHE A 108 11.59 0.31 4.22
N SER A 109 12.30 -0.81 4.14
CA SER A 109 12.61 -1.52 2.89
C SER A 109 11.90 -2.87 2.83
N ASN A 110 12.05 -3.57 1.70
CA ASN A 110 11.49 -4.89 1.45
C ASN A 110 12.45 -5.68 0.55
N GLN A 111 12.19 -6.98 0.38
CA GLN A 111 12.92 -7.84 -0.56
C GLN A 111 12.00 -8.25 -1.70
N LEU A 112 12.53 -8.34 -2.90
CA LEU A 112 11.84 -8.89 -4.04
C LEU A 112 12.08 -10.40 -4.13
N VAL A 113 11.03 -11.17 -4.39
CA VAL A 113 11.08 -12.63 -4.44
C VAL A 113 10.34 -13.17 -5.65
N VAL A 114 10.75 -14.35 -6.12
CA VAL A 114 9.95 -15.16 -7.03
C VAL A 114 9.07 -16.06 -6.17
N ALA A 115 7.78 -16.05 -6.45
CA ALA A 115 6.75 -16.82 -5.76
C ALA A 115 6.05 -17.79 -6.72
N SER A 116 5.66 -18.93 -6.21
CA SER A 116 4.91 -19.96 -6.93
C SER A 116 4.00 -20.73 -6.00
N SER A 117 2.89 -21.26 -6.51
CA SER A 117 2.06 -22.26 -5.85
C SER A 117 2.57 -23.71 -6.07
N VAL A 118 3.55 -23.87 -6.95
CA VAL A 118 4.16 -25.15 -7.29
C VAL A 118 5.67 -25.07 -7.07
N GLU A 119 6.23 -26.00 -6.32
CA GLU A 119 7.68 -26.10 -6.17
C GLU A 119 8.34 -26.39 -7.53
N PRO A 120 9.37 -25.64 -7.93
CA PRO A 120 10.13 -25.95 -9.12
C PRO A 120 11.00 -27.20 -8.88
N GLU A 121 11.23 -27.98 -9.94
CA GLU A 121 12.06 -29.19 -9.88
C GLU A 121 13.51 -28.90 -9.50
N GLN A 122 13.98 -27.70 -9.75
CA GLN A 122 15.31 -27.21 -9.40
C GLN A 122 15.26 -25.75 -8.91
N ASN A 123 16.24 -25.38 -8.10
CA ASN A 123 16.37 -24.01 -7.62
C ASN A 123 16.53 -23.01 -8.79
N ILE A 124 15.81 -21.91 -8.72
CA ILE A 124 15.96 -20.81 -9.67
C ILE A 124 17.25 -20.03 -9.32
N ASP A 125 18.17 -20.00 -10.28
CA ASP A 125 19.40 -19.21 -10.22
C ASP A 125 19.34 -18.16 -11.34
N PHE A 126 19.30 -16.89 -10.99
CA PHE A 126 19.20 -15.78 -11.94
C PHE A 126 20.41 -15.68 -12.89
N THR A 127 21.58 -16.19 -12.49
CA THR A 127 22.78 -16.23 -13.34
C THR A 127 22.73 -17.36 -14.38
N ARG A 128 21.77 -18.28 -14.24
CA ARG A 128 21.60 -19.45 -15.08
C ARG A 128 20.23 -19.46 -15.72
N ARG A 129 20.14 -18.88 -16.91
CA ARG A 129 18.91 -18.72 -17.70
C ARG A 129 18.05 -20.00 -17.77
N GLU A 130 18.70 -21.16 -17.90
CA GLU A 130 18.04 -22.45 -18.06
C GLU A 130 17.19 -22.81 -16.83
N THR A 131 17.66 -22.46 -15.62
CA THR A 131 16.94 -22.76 -14.37
C THR A 131 15.66 -21.95 -14.28
N PHE A 132 15.69 -20.68 -14.71
CA PHE A 132 14.51 -19.83 -14.73
C PHE A 132 13.50 -20.31 -15.78
N LYS A 133 13.97 -20.63 -17.00
CA LYS A 133 13.11 -21.16 -18.05
C LYS A 133 12.50 -22.51 -17.68
N ALA A 134 13.28 -23.40 -17.07
CA ALA A 134 12.76 -24.70 -16.59
C ALA A 134 11.68 -24.52 -15.51
N ALA A 135 11.87 -23.61 -14.55
CA ALA A 135 10.88 -23.31 -13.53
C ALA A 135 9.60 -22.71 -14.12
N LEU A 136 9.71 -21.88 -15.15
CA LEU A 136 8.58 -21.26 -15.84
C LEU A 136 7.87 -22.24 -16.76
N ALA A 137 8.60 -23.15 -17.42
CA ALA A 137 8.13 -24.07 -18.46
C ALA A 137 7.28 -23.33 -19.52
N ASP A 138 6.10 -23.86 -19.87
CA ASP A 138 5.15 -23.22 -20.79
C ASP A 138 4.22 -22.22 -20.10
N GLY A 139 4.44 -21.93 -18.81
CA GLY A 139 3.61 -21.03 -18.01
C GLY A 139 3.98 -19.56 -18.18
N TYR A 140 3.32 -18.72 -17.40
CA TYR A 140 3.52 -17.28 -17.37
C TYR A 140 4.25 -16.80 -16.12
N LEU A 141 5.01 -15.71 -16.26
CA LEU A 141 5.57 -14.92 -15.17
C LEU A 141 4.72 -13.67 -14.95
N ALA A 142 4.00 -13.61 -13.84
CA ALA A 142 3.25 -12.42 -13.46
C ALA A 142 4.16 -11.38 -12.80
N VAL A 143 4.11 -10.14 -13.29
CA VAL A 143 4.82 -8.99 -12.72
C VAL A 143 3.88 -7.78 -12.66
N GLY A 144 4.14 -6.82 -11.80
CA GLY A 144 3.48 -5.52 -11.89
C GLY A 144 3.82 -4.80 -13.19
N GLN A 145 2.93 -3.93 -13.67
CA GLN A 145 3.21 -3.10 -14.85
C GLN A 145 4.49 -2.28 -14.65
N VAL A 146 5.47 -2.47 -15.49
CA VAL A 146 6.85 -1.94 -15.32
C VAL A 146 6.93 -0.41 -15.28
N SER A 147 5.97 0.29 -15.87
CA SER A 147 5.94 1.75 -15.93
C SER A 147 5.28 2.44 -14.73
N SER A 148 4.57 1.68 -13.86
CA SER A 148 3.74 2.29 -12.81
C SER A 148 3.70 1.51 -11.49
N VAL A 149 4.03 0.22 -11.52
CA VAL A 149 4.04 -0.64 -10.33
C VAL A 149 5.48 -0.82 -9.85
N PRO A 150 5.85 -0.37 -8.64
CA PRO A 150 7.24 -0.50 -8.15
C PRO A 150 7.81 -1.92 -8.24
N ALA A 151 7.06 -2.94 -7.81
CA ALA A 151 7.51 -4.33 -7.92
C ALA A 151 7.79 -4.75 -9.38
N GLY A 152 7.01 -4.24 -10.34
CA GLY A 152 7.23 -4.48 -11.77
C GLY A 152 8.46 -3.75 -12.30
N LEU A 153 8.69 -2.51 -11.86
CA LEU A 153 9.92 -1.78 -12.20
C LEU A 153 11.16 -2.53 -11.70
N TYR A 154 11.17 -2.95 -10.44
CA TYR A 154 12.29 -3.71 -9.88
C TYR A 154 12.45 -5.09 -10.52
N ALA A 155 11.36 -5.78 -10.85
CA ALA A 155 11.39 -7.03 -11.59
C ALA A 155 12.02 -6.84 -12.99
N HIS A 156 11.64 -5.77 -13.69
CA HIS A 156 12.24 -5.43 -15.00
C HIS A 156 13.74 -5.14 -14.88
N GLN A 157 14.15 -4.35 -13.87
CA GLN A 157 15.56 -4.08 -13.62
C GLN A 157 16.34 -5.38 -13.38
N ALA A 158 15.85 -6.25 -12.49
CA ALA A 158 16.52 -7.50 -12.15
C ALA A 158 16.59 -8.46 -13.33
N LEU A 159 15.52 -8.66 -14.07
CA LEU A 159 15.52 -9.54 -15.24
C LEU A 159 16.38 -8.98 -16.36
N THR A 160 16.49 -7.66 -16.51
CA THR A 160 17.38 -7.02 -17.48
C THR A 160 18.84 -7.16 -17.06
N TYR A 161 19.16 -7.02 -15.79
CA TYR A 161 20.51 -7.19 -15.25
C TYR A 161 21.11 -8.57 -15.57
N PHE A 162 20.27 -9.61 -15.57
CA PHE A 162 20.65 -10.99 -15.88
C PHE A 162 20.37 -11.41 -17.35
N ASP A 163 20.09 -10.46 -18.25
CA ASP A 163 19.73 -10.71 -19.65
C ASP A 163 18.54 -11.67 -19.85
N LEU A 164 17.62 -11.72 -18.87
CA LEU A 164 16.44 -12.59 -18.89
C LEU A 164 15.19 -11.91 -19.49
N TRP A 165 15.10 -10.58 -19.42
CA TRP A 165 13.87 -9.87 -19.78
C TRP A 165 13.40 -10.13 -21.21
N SER A 166 14.29 -9.98 -22.19
CA SER A 166 13.95 -10.17 -23.62
C SER A 166 13.50 -11.60 -23.93
N ASP A 167 14.14 -12.57 -23.30
CA ASP A 167 13.82 -13.98 -23.49
C ASP A 167 12.48 -14.40 -22.88
N LEU A 168 12.14 -13.80 -21.76
CA LEU A 168 10.90 -14.09 -21.02
C LEU A 168 9.73 -13.22 -21.48
N ALA A 169 9.97 -12.16 -22.27
CA ALA A 169 8.96 -11.20 -22.68
C ALA A 169 7.66 -11.82 -23.23
N PRO A 170 7.70 -12.91 -24.06
CA PRO A 170 6.47 -13.55 -24.54
C PRO A 170 5.64 -14.25 -23.45
N GLN A 171 6.25 -14.54 -22.30
CA GLN A 171 5.61 -15.23 -21.17
C GLN A 171 5.35 -14.27 -19.98
N ILE A 172 5.59 -12.96 -20.12
CA ILE A 172 5.36 -11.98 -19.04
C ILE A 172 3.93 -11.47 -19.10
N LEU A 173 3.22 -11.63 -17.98
CA LEU A 173 1.92 -11.00 -17.72
C LEU A 173 2.12 -9.78 -16.83
N GLN A 174 1.79 -8.59 -17.34
CA GLN A 174 1.84 -7.36 -16.57
C GLN A 174 0.46 -7.03 -15.99
N VAL A 175 0.41 -6.72 -14.69
CA VAL A 175 -0.82 -6.43 -13.94
C VAL A 175 -0.74 -5.11 -13.17
N ASP A 176 -1.88 -4.59 -12.76
CA ASP A 176 -2.04 -3.23 -12.24
C ASP A 176 -1.39 -3.00 -10.86
N HIS A 177 -1.16 -4.04 -10.08
CA HIS A 177 -0.47 -3.96 -8.78
C HIS A 177 0.10 -5.33 -8.37
N VAL A 178 1.05 -5.33 -7.42
CA VAL A 178 1.78 -6.54 -7.00
C VAL A 178 0.87 -7.65 -6.45
N ARG A 179 -0.20 -7.31 -5.73
CA ARG A 179 -1.15 -8.31 -5.21
C ARG A 179 -1.97 -8.99 -6.32
N ALA A 180 -2.16 -8.34 -7.48
CA ALA A 180 -2.74 -8.99 -8.65
C ALA A 180 -1.76 -10.02 -9.23
N ALA A 181 -0.45 -9.73 -9.29
CA ALA A 181 0.55 -10.71 -9.70
C ALA A 181 0.57 -11.94 -8.76
N LEU A 182 0.56 -11.70 -7.45
CA LEU A 182 0.44 -12.77 -6.45
C LEU A 182 -0.81 -13.61 -6.68
N ARG A 183 -1.95 -12.97 -6.94
CA ARG A 183 -3.23 -13.66 -7.16
C ARG A 183 -3.18 -14.58 -8.37
N LEU A 184 -2.55 -14.20 -9.47
CA LEU A 184 -2.38 -15.07 -10.64
C LEU A 184 -1.59 -16.33 -10.29
N ALA A 185 -0.53 -16.22 -9.46
CA ALA A 185 0.20 -17.38 -8.98
C ALA A 185 -0.64 -18.26 -8.04
N GLN A 186 -1.47 -17.66 -7.18
CA GLN A 186 -2.34 -18.40 -6.27
C GLN A 186 -3.37 -19.27 -6.99
N VAL A 187 -3.90 -18.80 -8.11
CA VAL A 187 -4.92 -19.51 -8.90
C VAL A 187 -4.34 -20.30 -10.08
N ASN A 188 -3.02 -20.43 -10.15
CA ASN A 188 -2.29 -21.13 -11.21
C ASN A 188 -2.48 -20.56 -12.64
N GLU A 189 -2.89 -19.32 -12.76
CA GLU A 189 -2.92 -18.58 -14.06
C GLU A 189 -1.53 -18.07 -14.44
N ALA A 190 -0.64 -17.87 -13.46
CA ALA A 190 0.78 -17.68 -13.67
C ALA A 190 1.57 -18.75 -12.90
N ARG A 191 2.57 -19.33 -13.55
CA ARG A 191 3.46 -20.32 -12.94
C ARG A 191 4.35 -19.70 -11.87
N LEU A 192 4.83 -18.48 -12.16
CA LEU A 192 5.68 -17.69 -11.28
C LEU A 192 5.14 -16.27 -11.16
N ALA A 193 5.41 -15.62 -10.04
CA ALA A 193 5.18 -14.19 -9.86
C ALA A 193 6.39 -13.54 -9.20
N ILE A 194 6.77 -12.33 -9.61
CA ILE A 194 7.74 -11.53 -8.86
C ILE A 194 6.96 -10.54 -7.99
N VAL A 195 7.12 -10.71 -6.68
CA VAL A 195 6.39 -10.00 -5.63
C VAL A 195 7.32 -9.63 -4.48
N TYR A 196 6.83 -8.97 -3.44
CA TYR A 196 7.63 -8.72 -2.25
C TYR A 196 7.56 -9.87 -1.24
N ALA A 197 8.60 -10.01 -0.43
CA ALA A 197 8.61 -10.98 0.68
C ALA A 197 7.45 -10.74 1.67
N SER A 198 7.05 -9.49 1.87
CA SER A 198 5.89 -9.12 2.69
C SER A 198 4.56 -9.65 2.14
N ASP A 199 4.45 -9.79 0.82
CA ASP A 199 3.21 -10.27 0.20
C ASP A 199 2.93 -11.75 0.53
N LEU A 200 3.94 -12.51 0.96
CA LEU A 200 3.84 -13.95 1.24
C LEU A 200 3.53 -14.28 2.70
N VAL A 201 3.63 -13.33 3.63
CA VAL A 201 3.49 -13.62 5.07
C VAL A 201 2.12 -14.19 5.42
N ALA A 202 1.05 -13.66 4.84
CA ALA A 202 -0.32 -14.11 5.08
C ALA A 202 -0.80 -15.18 4.08
N GLN A 203 0.13 -15.81 3.32
CA GLN A 203 -0.22 -16.78 2.28
C GLN A 203 0.05 -18.22 2.71
N THR A 204 -0.85 -19.11 2.33
CA THR A 204 -0.72 -20.55 2.60
C THR A 204 -0.58 -21.40 1.33
N THR A 205 -0.91 -20.82 0.17
CA THR A 205 -0.93 -21.54 -1.12
C THR A 205 0.19 -21.17 -2.07
N VAL A 206 0.92 -20.10 -1.74
CA VAL A 206 2.06 -19.61 -2.53
C VAL A 206 3.24 -19.38 -1.59
N HIS A 207 4.40 -19.81 -2.01
CA HIS A 207 5.64 -19.70 -1.23
C HIS A 207 6.78 -19.12 -2.08
N LYS A 208 7.80 -18.65 -1.40
CA LYS A 208 9.01 -18.18 -2.04
C LYS A 208 9.80 -19.34 -2.63
N VAL A 209 10.07 -19.28 -3.94
CA VAL A 209 10.91 -20.25 -4.65
C VAL A 209 12.29 -19.70 -5.02
N ALA A 210 12.46 -18.38 -5.03
CA ALA A 210 13.78 -17.75 -5.13
C ALA A 210 13.78 -16.34 -4.52
N LEU A 211 14.96 -15.87 -4.10
CA LEU A 211 15.21 -14.47 -3.77
C LEU A 211 15.73 -13.77 -5.03
N VAL A 212 15.21 -12.58 -5.34
CA VAL A 212 15.80 -11.73 -6.37
C VAL A 212 17.03 -11.06 -5.78
N PRO A 213 18.21 -11.13 -6.44
CA PRO A 213 19.43 -10.51 -5.94
C PRO A 213 19.30 -8.98 -5.80
N GLU A 214 19.70 -8.46 -4.64
CA GLU A 214 19.52 -7.03 -4.31
C GLU A 214 20.35 -6.10 -5.22
N GLU A 215 21.48 -6.57 -5.72
CA GLU A 215 22.35 -5.85 -6.68
C GLU A 215 21.74 -5.69 -8.07
N ALA A 216 20.69 -6.47 -8.37
CA ALA A 216 20.05 -6.47 -9.68
C ALA A 216 18.95 -5.41 -9.86
N HIS A 217 18.64 -4.67 -8.83
CA HIS A 217 17.64 -3.60 -8.87
C HIS A 217 17.97 -2.46 -7.89
N GLU A 218 17.34 -1.31 -8.10
CA GLU A 218 17.44 -0.21 -7.15
C GLU A 218 16.91 -0.61 -5.76
N PRO A 219 17.42 0.01 -4.67
CA PRO A 219 16.93 -0.25 -3.33
C PRO A 219 15.42 0.01 -3.20
N ILE A 220 14.71 -0.96 -2.63
CA ILE A 220 13.28 -0.87 -2.40
C ILE A 220 13.05 -0.04 -1.14
N ILE A 221 12.62 1.21 -1.30
CA ILE A 221 12.41 2.15 -0.19
C ILE A 221 10.96 2.60 -0.15
N TYR A 222 10.27 2.19 0.91
CA TYR A 222 8.94 2.71 1.21
C TYR A 222 9.05 4.09 1.84
N THR A 223 8.36 5.04 1.24
CA THR A 223 8.40 6.44 1.66
C THR A 223 7.00 6.91 2.02
N ILE A 224 6.86 7.47 3.21
CA ILE A 224 5.64 8.12 3.70
C ILE A 224 5.70 9.58 3.27
N GLY A 225 4.68 10.03 2.53
CA GLY A 225 4.47 11.42 2.13
C GLY A 225 3.23 12.00 2.78
N LEU A 226 3.37 13.09 3.54
CA LEU A 226 2.27 13.89 4.07
C LEU A 226 1.87 14.93 3.02
N LEU A 227 0.59 14.94 2.61
CA LEU A 227 0.12 15.83 1.56
C LEU A 227 0.00 17.28 2.06
N SER A 228 0.35 18.26 1.19
CA SER A 228 0.31 19.68 1.52
C SER A 228 -1.11 20.20 1.70
N GLN A 229 -2.05 19.73 0.89
CA GLN A 229 -3.42 20.26 0.83
C GLN A 229 -4.30 19.87 2.03
N ASN A 230 -4.03 18.72 2.66
CA ASN A 230 -4.86 18.13 3.71
C ASN A 230 -4.09 17.86 5.00
N SER A 231 -3.03 18.63 5.27
CA SER A 231 -2.19 18.45 6.45
C SER A 231 -2.94 18.81 7.74
N THR A 232 -3.69 17.86 8.27
CA THR A 232 -4.34 17.96 9.58
C THR A 232 -3.43 17.43 10.68
N GLN A 233 -3.70 17.81 11.94
CA GLN A 233 -2.99 17.26 13.10
C GLN A 233 -3.13 15.71 13.16
N ALA A 234 -4.30 15.17 12.81
CA ALA A 234 -4.52 13.72 12.75
C ALA A 234 -3.60 13.05 11.71
N ALA A 235 -3.43 13.65 10.52
CA ALA A 235 -2.53 13.16 9.49
C ALA A 235 -1.07 13.17 9.95
N GLU A 236 -0.64 14.24 10.61
CA GLU A 236 0.73 14.34 11.16
C GLU A 236 0.96 13.30 12.26
N THR A 237 0.02 13.16 13.20
CA THR A 237 0.09 12.18 14.28
C THR A 237 0.16 10.75 13.74
N PHE A 238 -0.68 10.43 12.75
CA PHE A 238 -0.65 9.10 12.13
C PHE A 238 0.64 8.85 11.34
N ALA A 239 1.15 9.85 10.61
CA ALA A 239 2.43 9.74 9.89
C ALA A 239 3.59 9.47 10.85
N ASP A 240 3.60 10.08 12.03
CA ASP A 240 4.61 9.84 13.05
C ASP A 240 4.40 8.49 13.75
N PHE A 241 3.14 8.05 13.93
CA PHE A 241 2.82 6.72 14.46
C PHE A 241 3.33 5.59 13.55
N LEU A 242 3.23 5.73 12.23
CA LEU A 242 3.71 4.72 11.27
C LEU A 242 5.18 4.34 11.45
N ILE A 243 5.99 5.20 12.06
CA ILE A 243 7.42 4.97 12.35
C ILE A 243 7.70 4.81 13.83
N SER A 244 6.68 4.72 14.66
CA SER A 244 6.82 4.40 16.09
C SER A 244 7.26 2.96 16.28
N LYS A 245 7.88 2.67 17.42
CA LYS A 245 8.33 1.30 17.72
C LYS A 245 7.21 0.26 17.59
N PRO A 246 5.99 0.46 18.14
CA PRO A 246 4.91 -0.53 17.98
C PRO A 246 4.51 -0.77 16.52
N ALA A 247 4.42 0.28 15.70
CA ALA A 247 4.08 0.13 14.28
C ALA A 247 5.22 -0.58 13.51
N LEU A 248 6.48 -0.23 13.77
CA LEU A 248 7.63 -0.86 13.14
C LEU A 248 7.76 -2.35 13.51
N GLU A 249 7.35 -2.77 14.71
CA GLU A 249 7.29 -4.18 15.10
C GLU A 249 6.27 -4.95 14.24
N ILE A 250 5.11 -4.37 13.93
CA ILE A 250 4.14 -4.95 12.99
C ILE A 250 4.76 -5.06 11.60
N PHE A 251 5.31 -3.97 11.05
CA PHE A 251 5.96 -4.02 9.74
C PHE A 251 7.06 -5.07 9.68
N TYR A 252 7.89 -5.20 10.73
CA TYR A 252 8.92 -6.22 10.82
C TYR A 252 8.34 -7.65 10.81
N HIS A 253 7.23 -7.87 11.52
CA HIS A 253 6.49 -9.15 11.47
C HIS A 253 6.09 -9.51 10.03
N PHE A 254 5.65 -8.52 9.26
CA PHE A 254 5.34 -8.66 7.83
C PHE A 254 6.57 -8.58 6.90
N ARG A 255 7.78 -8.80 7.42
CA ARG A 255 9.04 -8.85 6.67
C ARG A 255 9.46 -7.54 5.99
N PHE A 256 8.93 -6.42 6.41
CA PHE A 256 9.53 -5.14 6.10
C PHE A 256 10.73 -4.90 7.01
N THR A 257 11.79 -4.26 6.49
CA THR A 257 12.97 -3.91 7.27
C THR A 257 12.94 -2.41 7.58
N PRO A 258 12.79 -1.99 8.85
CA PRO A 258 12.85 -0.58 9.24
C PRO A 258 14.16 0.07 8.81
N LEU A 259 14.10 1.29 8.27
CA LEU A 259 15.29 2.10 8.00
C LEU A 259 15.71 2.83 9.28
N ARG A 260 17.01 2.89 9.52
CA ARG A 260 17.60 3.57 10.69
C ARG A 260 17.80 5.06 10.45
#